data_3bb1fcb9e45395945237a296df31ce39
#
_entry.id   3bb1fcb9e45395945237a296df31ce39
#
_cell.length_a   1.000
_cell.length_b   1.000
_cell.length_c   1.000
_cell.angle_alpha   90.00
_cell.angle_beta   90.00
_cell.angle_gamma   90.00
#
_symmetry.space_group_name_H-M   'P 1'
#
loop_
_entity.id
_entity.type
_entity.pdbx_description
1 polymer ?
#
loop_
_entity_poly.entity_id
_entity_poly.type
_entity_poly.pdbx_seq_one_letter_code
_entity_poly.pdbx_strand_id
1 'polypeptide(L)'
;NRETAINIGLARSGGTMRTENWNRLPMIRMTNISIAPGTWRYDDLIADTDDAVLMETNRSWSIDDRRYQFQFSTEIGWEIKGGKKIRMLKNPSYSGITTEFWNSCDAICNADHWTLWGTPNCGKGQPMQTMGTGHGASPARFRNHHTAAAFPRPAADQ
;
A
#
# COMPACT_ATOMS: atom_id res chain seq x y z
N ASN A 1 15.82 -12.34 -10.87
CA ASN A 1 16.71 -13.45 -11.17
C ASN A 1 18.17 -13.00 -11.21
N ARG A 2 19.11 -13.91 -11.51
CA ARG A 2 20.55 -13.59 -11.56
C ARG A 2 20.88 -12.58 -12.67
N GLU A 3 20.33 -12.76 -13.81
CA GLU A 3 20.52 -11.87 -14.98
C GLU A 3 20.04 -10.45 -14.67
N THR A 4 18.85 -10.29 -14.13
CA THR A 4 18.35 -8.98 -13.68
C THR A 4 19.26 -8.36 -12.63
N ALA A 5 19.75 -9.13 -11.67
CA ALA A 5 20.67 -8.62 -10.64
C ALA A 5 21.95 -8.06 -11.26
N ILE A 6 22.54 -8.78 -12.23
CA ILE A 6 23.74 -8.33 -12.97
C ILE A 6 23.44 -7.00 -13.69
N ASN A 7 22.31 -6.92 -14.41
CA ASN A 7 21.94 -5.74 -15.20
C ASN A 7 21.72 -4.47 -14.36
N ILE A 8 21.33 -4.63 -13.10
CA ILE A 8 21.12 -3.50 -12.16
C ILE A 8 22.27 -3.34 -11.13
N GLY A 9 23.41 -4.01 -11.38
CA GLY A 9 24.61 -3.84 -10.56
C GLY A 9 24.58 -4.52 -9.20
N LEU A 10 23.70 -5.49 -8.96
CA LEU A 10 23.67 -6.25 -7.72
C LEU A 10 24.62 -7.44 -7.75
N ALA A 11 25.32 -7.69 -6.66
CA ALA A 11 26.29 -8.81 -6.55
C ALA A 11 25.63 -10.19 -6.68
N ARG A 12 24.34 -10.31 -6.33
CA ARG A 12 23.59 -11.57 -6.38
C ARG A 12 22.08 -11.35 -6.47
N SER A 13 21.39 -12.40 -6.94
CA SER A 13 19.93 -12.45 -7.00
C SER A 13 19.29 -12.44 -5.60
N GLY A 14 18.11 -11.83 -5.47
CA GLY A 14 17.28 -11.89 -4.27
C GLY A 14 16.61 -13.26 -4.04
N GLY A 15 16.80 -14.25 -4.93
CA GLY A 15 16.29 -15.61 -4.73
C GLY A 15 14.77 -15.73 -4.75
N THR A 16 14.11 -14.98 -5.63
CA THR A 16 12.64 -14.85 -5.62
C THR A 16 11.90 -15.93 -6.42
N MET A 17 12.61 -16.86 -7.07
CA MET A 17 12.00 -17.95 -7.81
C MET A 17 11.46 -19.03 -6.88
N ARG A 18 10.18 -19.35 -7.05
CA ARG A 18 9.49 -20.38 -6.27
C ARG A 18 8.21 -20.83 -6.95
N THR A 19 7.61 -21.89 -6.45
CA THR A 19 6.40 -22.49 -6.97
C THR A 19 5.36 -22.67 -5.87
N GLU A 20 4.10 -22.69 -6.24
CA GLU A 20 2.99 -22.99 -5.34
C GLU A 20 3.05 -24.41 -4.80
N ASN A 21 3.46 -25.38 -5.66
CA ASN A 21 3.51 -26.79 -5.31
C ASN A 21 4.61 -27.50 -6.10
N TRP A 22 5.02 -28.68 -5.67
CA TRP A 22 6.09 -29.49 -6.28
C TRP A 22 5.84 -29.83 -7.75
N ASN A 23 4.59 -29.93 -8.18
CA ASN A 23 4.17 -30.27 -9.55
C ASN A 23 3.93 -29.07 -10.46
N ARG A 24 4.35 -27.88 -10.05
CA ARG A 24 4.20 -26.62 -10.82
C ARG A 24 5.54 -26.10 -11.28
N LEU A 25 5.54 -25.36 -12.39
CA LEU A 25 6.74 -24.69 -12.88
C LEU A 25 7.14 -23.52 -11.94
N PRO A 26 8.41 -23.46 -11.53
CA PRO A 26 8.90 -22.31 -10.77
C PRO A 26 8.83 -21.03 -11.59
N MET A 27 8.48 -19.93 -10.93
CA MET A 27 8.47 -18.60 -11.53
C MET A 27 8.96 -17.54 -10.53
N ILE A 28 9.41 -16.41 -11.04
CA ILE A 28 9.79 -15.28 -10.22
C ILE A 28 8.53 -14.73 -9.56
N ARG A 29 8.55 -14.66 -8.24
CA ARG A 29 7.40 -14.25 -7.41
C ARG A 29 7.75 -13.03 -6.57
N MET A 30 6.72 -12.24 -6.21
CA MET A 30 6.84 -11.27 -5.13
C MET A 30 7.24 -11.97 -3.83
N THR A 31 8.18 -11.40 -3.12
CA THR A 31 8.55 -11.80 -1.76
C THR A 31 7.92 -10.84 -0.75
N ASN A 32 8.28 -10.95 0.51
CA ASN A 32 7.87 -10.00 1.54
C ASN A 32 8.59 -8.66 1.29
N ILE A 33 7.84 -7.69 0.81
CA ILE A 33 8.33 -6.33 0.55
C ILE A 33 7.71 -5.43 1.60
N SER A 34 8.56 -4.75 2.36
CA SER A 34 8.12 -3.89 3.45
C SER A 34 8.70 -2.49 3.31
N ILE A 35 7.98 -1.51 3.84
CA ILE A 35 8.50 -0.16 4.02
C ILE A 35 9.20 -0.12 5.37
N ALA A 36 10.46 0.29 5.39
CA ALA A 36 11.19 0.49 6.63
C ALA A 36 10.51 1.58 7.47
N PRO A 37 10.46 1.43 8.81
CA PRO A 37 9.99 2.49 9.67
C PRO A 37 10.79 3.78 9.47
N GLY A 38 10.09 4.91 9.52
CA GLY A 38 10.68 6.24 9.55
C GLY A 38 10.93 6.73 10.97
N THR A 39 10.84 8.05 11.16
CA THR A 39 11.14 8.70 12.43
C THR A 39 9.96 9.42 13.06
N TRP A 40 8.86 9.58 12.36
CA TRP A 40 7.69 10.32 12.84
C TRP A 40 6.92 9.54 13.91
N ARG A 41 6.49 10.23 14.95
CA ARG A 41 5.44 9.72 15.82
C ARG A 41 4.09 9.91 15.12
N TYR A 42 3.16 8.98 15.30
CA TYR A 42 1.88 9.03 14.60
C TYR A 42 1.09 10.31 14.90
N ASP A 43 0.99 10.69 16.17
CA ASP A 43 0.23 11.86 16.58
C ASP A 43 0.88 13.17 16.07
N ASP A 44 2.22 13.21 16.03
CA ASP A 44 2.96 14.36 15.50
C ASP A 44 2.74 14.48 13.97
N LEU A 45 2.71 13.36 13.25
CA LEU A 45 2.43 13.36 11.82
C LEU A 45 1.01 13.86 11.52
N ILE A 46 0.02 13.43 12.29
CA ILE A 46 -1.35 13.95 12.16
C ILE A 46 -1.39 15.45 12.47
N ALA A 47 -0.76 15.89 13.55
CA ALA A 47 -0.73 17.30 13.94
C ALA A 47 -0.03 18.20 12.90
N ASP A 48 0.99 17.68 12.20
CA ASP A 48 1.72 18.36 11.11
C ASP A 48 0.98 18.31 9.75
N THR A 49 -0.20 17.73 9.70
CA THR A 49 -0.97 17.56 8.46
C THR A 49 -2.17 18.49 8.45
N ASP A 50 -2.15 19.48 7.57
CA ASP A 50 -3.18 20.54 7.54
C ASP A 50 -4.45 20.06 6.82
N ASP A 51 -4.33 19.42 5.65
CA ASP A 51 -5.46 18.93 4.85
C ASP A 51 -5.13 17.58 4.21
N ALA A 52 -5.83 16.52 4.60
CA ALA A 52 -5.62 15.18 4.06
C ALA A 52 -6.80 14.24 4.29
N VAL A 53 -6.70 13.08 3.69
CA VAL A 53 -7.53 11.91 4.01
C VAL A 53 -6.63 10.82 4.57
N LEU A 54 -6.82 10.48 5.84
CA LEU A 54 -6.24 9.27 6.42
C LEU A 54 -7.09 8.07 5.98
N MET A 55 -6.45 7.03 5.49
CA MET A 55 -7.10 5.83 4.98
C MET A 55 -6.62 4.59 5.74
N GLU A 56 -7.55 3.73 6.14
CA GLU A 56 -7.29 2.54 6.93
C GLU A 56 -7.99 1.32 6.32
N THR A 57 -7.31 0.19 6.36
CA THR A 57 -7.81 -1.13 5.92
C THR A 57 -8.18 -1.19 4.44
N ASN A 58 -7.29 -1.79 3.65
CA ASN A 58 -7.53 -1.98 2.22
C ASN A 58 -8.78 -2.84 1.98
N ARG A 59 -9.61 -2.41 1.01
CA ARG A 59 -10.84 -3.09 0.62
C ARG A 59 -10.79 -3.66 -0.79
N SER A 60 -10.42 -2.85 -1.76
CA SER A 60 -10.36 -3.25 -3.15
C SER A 60 -9.29 -2.49 -3.91
N TRP A 61 -8.89 -3.04 -5.04
CA TRP A 61 -7.85 -2.44 -5.87
C TRP A 61 -8.08 -2.74 -7.35
N SER A 62 -7.51 -1.87 -8.18
CA SER A 62 -7.32 -2.07 -9.61
C SER A 62 -5.93 -1.56 -9.97
N ILE A 63 -5.19 -2.36 -10.71
CA ILE A 63 -3.82 -2.04 -11.13
C ILE A 63 -3.68 -2.49 -12.58
N ASP A 64 -3.16 -1.64 -13.46
CA ASP A 64 -2.90 -2.01 -14.85
C ASP A 64 -1.79 -3.08 -14.98
N ASP A 65 -1.71 -3.75 -16.13
CA ASP A 65 -0.78 -4.85 -16.36
C ASP A 65 0.69 -4.44 -16.20
N ARG A 66 1.01 -3.18 -16.53
CA ARG A 66 2.35 -2.62 -16.37
C ARG A 66 2.67 -2.14 -14.97
N ARG A 67 1.69 -2.16 -14.05
CA ARG A 67 1.81 -1.60 -12.69
C ARG A 67 2.14 -0.11 -12.67
N TYR A 68 1.76 0.59 -13.71
CA TYR A 68 2.02 2.01 -13.89
C TYR A 68 0.95 2.87 -13.21
N GLN A 69 -0.33 2.49 -13.38
CA GLN A 69 -1.47 3.16 -12.77
C GLN A 69 -2.13 2.25 -11.74
N PHE A 70 -2.66 2.84 -10.69
CA PHE A 70 -3.40 2.12 -9.67
C PHE A 70 -4.58 2.93 -9.13
N GLN A 71 -5.55 2.20 -8.59
CA GLN A 71 -6.61 2.72 -7.75
C GLN A 71 -6.83 1.76 -6.58
N PHE A 72 -6.86 2.29 -5.38
CA PHE A 72 -7.18 1.53 -4.17
C PHE A 72 -8.36 2.15 -3.46
N SER A 73 -9.18 1.31 -2.81
CA SER A 73 -10.22 1.73 -1.89
C SER A 73 -9.97 1.14 -0.51
N THR A 74 -10.40 1.86 0.52
CA THR A 74 -10.28 1.42 1.90
C THR A 74 -11.66 1.31 2.56
N GLU A 75 -11.74 0.57 3.66
CA GLU A 75 -13.01 0.39 4.38
C GLU A 75 -13.43 1.68 5.08
N ILE A 76 -12.47 2.35 5.69
CA ILE A 76 -12.67 3.55 6.50
C ILE A 76 -11.58 4.57 6.21
N GLY A 77 -11.92 5.83 6.38
CA GLY A 77 -10.97 6.93 6.40
C GLY A 77 -11.42 8.05 7.30
N TRP A 78 -10.56 9.02 7.46
CA TRP A 78 -10.80 10.20 8.26
C TRP A 78 -10.37 11.44 7.50
N GLU A 79 -11.21 12.43 7.48
CA GLU A 79 -10.80 13.76 7.04
C GLU A 79 -9.91 14.41 8.09
N ILE A 80 -8.74 14.84 7.68
CA ILE A 80 -7.81 15.61 8.51
C ILE A 80 -7.91 17.07 8.11
N LYS A 81 -8.12 17.93 9.08
CA LYS A 81 -8.09 19.39 8.93
C LYS A 81 -7.38 20.03 10.12
N GLY A 82 -6.39 20.88 9.85
CA GLY A 82 -5.66 21.59 10.89
C GLY A 82 -5.07 20.63 11.95
N GLY A 83 -4.48 19.52 11.52
CA GLY A 83 -3.87 18.55 12.42
C GLY A 83 -4.83 17.69 13.22
N LYS A 84 -6.10 17.58 12.85
CA LYS A 84 -7.12 16.84 13.62
C LYS A 84 -8.00 15.98 12.72
N LYS A 85 -8.40 14.81 13.22
CA LYS A 85 -9.43 13.98 12.61
C LYS A 85 -10.80 14.64 12.84
N ILE A 86 -11.44 15.13 11.76
CA ILE A 86 -12.69 15.89 11.83
C ILE A 86 -13.91 14.99 11.70
N ARG A 87 -13.92 14.11 10.70
CA ARG A 87 -15.04 13.20 10.45
C ARG A 87 -14.60 11.92 9.77
N MET A 88 -15.39 10.89 9.97
CA MET A 88 -15.21 9.60 9.32
C MET A 88 -15.71 9.64 7.88
N LEU A 89 -14.99 8.96 7.00
CA LEU A 89 -15.32 8.79 5.58
C LEU A 89 -15.56 7.31 5.30
N LYS A 90 -16.59 7.01 4.53
CA LYS A 90 -16.90 5.64 4.11
C LYS A 90 -16.26 5.35 2.76
N ASN A 91 -15.53 4.24 2.69
CA ASN A 91 -14.94 3.72 1.45
C ASN A 91 -14.13 4.77 0.67
N PRO A 92 -13.24 5.53 1.29
CA PRO A 92 -12.41 6.44 0.53
C PRO A 92 -11.51 5.68 -0.42
N SER A 93 -11.20 6.30 -1.54
CA SER A 93 -10.32 5.74 -2.55
C SER A 93 -9.25 6.73 -2.97
N TYR A 94 -8.14 6.22 -3.45
CA TYR A 94 -7.06 7.02 -4.02
C TYR A 94 -6.51 6.35 -5.27
N SER A 95 -5.98 7.15 -6.16
CA SER A 95 -5.40 6.69 -7.40
C SER A 95 -4.17 7.49 -7.75
N GLY A 96 -3.31 6.94 -8.58
CA GLY A 96 -2.10 7.63 -8.98
C GLY A 96 -1.26 6.86 -9.99
N ILE A 97 -0.18 7.51 -10.37
CA ILE A 97 0.93 6.93 -11.11
C ILE A 97 1.93 6.38 -10.09
N THR A 98 2.30 5.11 -10.20
CA THR A 98 3.11 4.41 -9.18
C THR A 98 4.39 5.16 -8.81
N THR A 99 5.14 5.64 -9.81
CA THR A 99 6.40 6.36 -9.57
C THR A 99 6.19 7.72 -8.91
N GLU A 100 5.17 8.45 -9.32
CA GLU A 100 4.81 9.75 -8.75
C GLU A 100 4.34 9.59 -7.29
N PHE A 101 3.49 8.60 -7.05
CA PHE A 101 3.01 8.28 -5.72
C PHE A 101 4.17 8.02 -4.75
N TRP A 102 5.06 7.09 -5.08
CA TRP A 102 6.17 6.76 -4.20
C TRP A 102 7.15 7.92 -4.01
N ASN A 103 7.39 8.73 -5.04
CA ASN A 103 8.24 9.91 -4.96
C ASN A 103 7.63 11.05 -4.13
N SER A 104 6.33 11.03 -3.89
CA SER A 104 5.64 12.03 -3.08
C SER A 104 5.58 11.69 -1.58
N CYS A 105 6.13 10.54 -1.17
CA CYS A 105 6.21 10.16 0.24
C CYS A 105 7.16 11.10 0.99
N ASP A 106 6.64 11.90 1.91
CA ASP A 106 7.43 12.88 2.66
C ASP A 106 7.58 12.57 4.15
N ALA A 107 6.78 11.63 4.67
CA ALA A 107 6.85 11.23 6.06
C ALA A 107 6.43 9.77 6.27
N ILE A 108 7.14 9.05 7.13
CA ILE A 108 6.83 7.68 7.53
C ILE A 108 6.94 7.59 9.04
N CYS A 109 5.94 6.99 9.69
CA CYS A 109 5.96 6.77 11.13
C CYS A 109 7.04 5.78 11.57
N ASN A 110 7.40 5.87 12.84
CA ASN A 110 8.42 5.05 13.47
C ASN A 110 7.97 3.60 13.68
N ALA A 111 8.84 2.81 14.31
CA ALA A 111 8.62 1.38 14.52
C ALA A 111 7.45 1.07 15.46
N ASP A 112 7.01 1.99 16.31
CA ASP A 112 5.91 1.78 17.25
C ASP A 112 4.58 1.50 16.54
N HIS A 113 4.45 1.98 15.30
CA HIS A 113 3.25 1.79 14.46
C HIS A 113 3.50 0.88 13.25
N TRP A 114 4.65 0.20 13.20
CA TRP A 114 4.94 -0.73 12.12
C TRP A 114 4.14 -2.02 12.29
N THR A 115 3.39 -2.38 11.27
CA THR A 115 2.53 -3.57 11.29
C THR A 115 2.80 -4.45 10.07
N LEU A 116 2.88 -5.76 10.28
CA LEU A 116 2.98 -6.75 9.23
C LEU A 116 1.59 -7.24 8.82
N TRP A 117 1.28 -7.10 7.53
CA TRP A 117 0.02 -7.55 6.94
C TRP A 117 0.24 -8.75 6.04
N GLY A 118 -0.62 -9.77 6.16
CA GLY A 118 -0.60 -10.94 5.31
C GLY A 118 -1.46 -10.79 4.06
N THR A 119 -0.94 -11.24 2.92
CA THR A 119 -1.70 -11.41 1.68
C THR A 119 -1.70 -12.89 1.32
N PRO A 120 -2.79 -13.63 1.56
CA PRO A 120 -2.80 -15.09 1.42
C PRO A 120 -2.80 -15.56 -0.04
N ASN A 121 -3.24 -14.73 -0.96
CA ASN A 121 -3.56 -15.10 -2.34
C ASN A 121 -2.84 -14.27 -3.40
N CYS A 122 -1.58 -13.92 -3.17
CA CYS A 122 -0.78 -13.24 -4.18
C CYS A 122 -0.64 -14.15 -5.41
N GLY A 123 -1.33 -13.81 -6.51
CA GLY A 123 -1.43 -14.64 -7.71
C GLY A 123 -0.46 -14.22 -8.82
N LYS A 124 0.03 -15.19 -9.61
CA LYS A 124 0.79 -14.96 -10.83
C LYS A 124 0.71 -16.15 -11.77
N GLY A 125 0.74 -15.88 -13.06
CA GLY A 125 0.91 -16.88 -14.10
C GLY A 125 -0.38 -17.34 -14.76
N GLN A 126 -0.21 -18.14 -15.82
CA GLN A 126 -1.26 -18.78 -16.58
C GLN A 126 -0.82 -20.23 -16.90
N PRO A 127 -1.37 -21.25 -16.25
CA PRO A 127 -2.40 -21.15 -15.20
C PRO A 127 -1.87 -20.46 -13.94
N MET A 128 -2.77 -19.82 -13.22
CA MET A 128 -2.40 -19.04 -12.03
C MET A 128 -1.87 -19.92 -10.90
N GLN A 129 -0.82 -19.44 -10.24
CA GLN A 129 -0.30 -19.96 -8.98
C GLN A 129 -0.47 -18.90 -7.90
N THR A 130 -0.91 -19.30 -6.72
CA THR A 130 -1.09 -18.42 -5.57
C THR A 130 -0.09 -18.71 -4.46
N MET A 131 0.35 -17.68 -3.76
CA MET A 131 1.27 -17.82 -2.63
C MET A 131 1.00 -16.72 -1.61
N GLY A 132 1.15 -17.06 -0.33
CA GLY A 132 1.12 -16.07 0.73
C GLY A 132 2.35 -15.16 0.72
N THR A 133 2.15 -13.89 1.01
CA THR A 133 3.21 -12.89 1.27
C THR A 133 2.88 -12.07 2.51
N GLY A 134 3.90 -11.51 3.15
CA GLY A 134 3.75 -10.55 4.23
C GLY A 134 4.38 -9.20 3.84
N HIS A 135 3.68 -8.11 4.06
CA HIS A 135 4.14 -6.76 3.74
C HIS A 135 4.00 -5.88 4.98
N GLY A 136 5.10 -5.33 5.45
CA GLY A 136 5.11 -4.47 6.62
C GLY A 136 5.19 -3.00 6.24
N ALA A 137 4.48 -2.16 6.99
CA ALA A 137 4.55 -0.73 6.86
C ALA A 137 4.14 -0.03 8.17
N SER A 138 4.65 1.18 8.36
CA SER A 138 4.09 2.17 9.27
C SER A 138 3.19 3.13 8.48
N PRO A 139 2.28 3.88 9.15
CA PRO A 139 1.56 4.97 8.51
C PRO A 139 2.52 5.91 7.79
N ALA A 140 2.15 6.29 6.57
CA ALA A 140 2.98 7.15 5.73
C ALA A 140 2.13 8.23 5.06
N ARG A 141 2.71 9.41 4.85
CA ARG A 141 2.06 10.53 4.17
C ARG A 141 2.61 10.67 2.75
N PHE A 142 1.67 10.81 1.82
CA PHE A 142 1.93 11.05 0.41
C PHE A 142 1.26 12.36 0.00
N ARG A 143 1.92 13.17 -0.80
CA ARG A 143 1.44 14.49 -1.20
C ARG A 143 0.82 14.50 -2.58
N ASN A 144 -0.20 15.38 -2.77
CA ASN A 144 -0.76 15.73 -4.08
C ASN A 144 -1.37 14.58 -4.88
N HIS A 145 -2.12 13.69 -4.22
CA HIS A 145 -2.81 12.60 -4.90
C HIS A 145 -4.32 12.81 -4.99
N HIS A 146 -4.91 12.26 -6.05
CA HIS A 146 -6.35 12.28 -6.21
C HIS A 146 -7.00 11.33 -5.20
N THR A 147 -7.87 11.89 -4.38
CA THR A 147 -8.68 11.13 -3.42
C THR A 147 -10.15 11.36 -3.70
N ALA A 148 -10.95 10.32 -3.56
CA ALA A 148 -12.40 10.38 -3.58
C ALA A 148 -12.94 9.68 -2.33
N ALA A 149 -13.96 10.25 -1.72
CA ALA A 149 -14.62 9.66 -0.57
C ALA A 149 -16.14 9.85 -0.64
N ALA A 150 -16.90 8.85 -0.23
CA ALA A 150 -18.31 8.96 0.00
C ALA A 150 -18.55 9.44 1.44
N PHE A 151 -19.42 10.41 1.61
CA PHE A 151 -19.90 10.82 2.93
C PHE A 151 -21.03 9.88 3.36
N PRO A 152 -21.10 9.48 4.64
CA PRO A 152 -22.29 8.84 5.17
C PRO A 152 -23.48 9.76 4.89
N ARG A 153 -24.55 9.24 4.30
CA ARG A 153 -25.80 10.00 4.24
C ARG A 153 -26.24 10.25 5.69
N PRO A 154 -26.64 11.49 6.05
CA PRO A 154 -27.30 11.70 7.33
C PRO A 154 -28.47 10.71 7.44
N ALA A 155 -28.65 10.10 8.61
CA ALA A 155 -29.83 9.30 8.87
C ALA A 155 -31.04 10.17 8.52
N ALA A 156 -31.92 9.70 7.64
CA ALA A 156 -33.18 10.36 7.42
C ALA A 156 -33.94 10.32 8.75
N ASP A 157 -34.26 11.48 9.28
CA ASP A 157 -35.14 11.58 10.44
C ASP A 157 -36.41 10.79 10.12
N GLN A 158 -36.63 9.68 10.84
CA GLN A 158 -37.85 8.90 10.83
C GLN A 158 -38.77 9.44 11.92
#